data_9ec5b58fb045e71a0fde2d1f916260d6
#
_entry.id   9ec5b58fb045e71a0fde2d1f916260d6
#
_cell.length_a   1.000
_cell.length_b   1.000
_cell.length_c   1.000
_cell.angle_alpha   90.00
_cell.angle_beta   90.00
_cell.angle_gamma   90.00
#
_symmetry.space_group_name_H-M   'P 1'
#
loop_
_entity.id
_entity.type
_entity.pdbx_description
1 polymer ?
#
loop_
_entity_poly.entity_id
_entity_poly.type
_entity_poly.pdbx_seq_one_letter_code
_entity_poly.pdbx_strand_id
1 'polypeptide(L)'
;MSHDSKRESDQSRAPRSERISDYRRHTDDATLRSTVRATIDGIEIEVPFGTTILDAAREIGVTIPTLCQHDNLCIAGVCRICVVEVDGERTLHASCSYPITRPIDIRTHTQKIRQARRHILELMLSEHVGECYACCRNSHCELQKLASDYGIDFYRFGHRTEERFSRDDSSPSLVRDMDKCILCRRCVRACIDLQEVGVYHIFDRGKETRVSTFMDRPMWEAICINCGQCINHCPTGALHSKDMSDDIWDAIDDPVKHVVIQTAPAPRAAIGECFGLEPGTPVTSRLNT
;
A
#
# COMPACT_ATOMS: atom_id res chain seq x y z
N MET A 1 10.86 -16.08 51.82
CA MET A 1 10.03 -14.87 51.60
C MET A 1 9.72 -14.84 50.12
N SER A 2 8.54 -15.29 49.76
CA SER A 2 8.02 -15.44 48.42
C SER A 2 7.42 -14.12 47.96
N HIS A 3 7.96 -13.54 46.87
CA HIS A 3 7.29 -12.45 46.12
C HIS A 3 6.54 -13.05 44.94
N ASP A 4 5.31 -13.37 45.20
CA ASP A 4 4.30 -13.73 44.21
C ASP A 4 3.70 -12.40 43.68
N SER A 5 4.23 -11.86 42.57
CA SER A 5 3.63 -10.72 41.89
C SER A 5 2.62 -11.24 40.88
N LYS A 6 1.36 -11.20 41.23
CA LYS A 6 0.20 -11.38 40.34
C LYS A 6 0.31 -10.43 39.18
N ARG A 7 0.57 -10.98 37.99
CA ARG A 7 0.29 -10.27 36.72
C ARG A 7 -1.23 -10.26 36.53
N GLU A 8 -1.87 -9.19 36.90
CA GLU A 8 -3.22 -8.87 36.43
C GLU A 8 -3.18 -8.78 34.91
N SER A 9 -3.80 -9.73 34.22
CA SER A 9 -4.04 -9.68 32.78
C SER A 9 -5.00 -8.52 32.52
N ASP A 10 -4.48 -7.43 31.93
CA ASP A 10 -5.28 -6.33 31.43
C ASP A 10 -6.12 -6.80 30.21
N GLN A 11 -7.31 -7.34 30.54
CA GLN A 11 -8.32 -7.77 29.57
C GLN A 11 -9.16 -6.61 29.01
N SER A 12 -8.80 -5.34 29.32
CA SER A 12 -9.59 -4.16 28.95
C SER A 12 -9.23 -3.53 27.61
N ARG A 13 -8.32 -4.10 26.83
CA ARG A 13 -8.02 -3.56 25.51
C ARG A 13 -8.91 -4.18 24.45
N ALA A 14 -10.00 -3.48 24.12
CA ALA A 14 -10.80 -3.77 22.93
C ALA A 14 -9.91 -3.94 21.68
N PRO A 15 -10.24 -4.88 20.77
CA PRO A 15 -9.50 -5.10 19.53
C PRO A 15 -9.35 -3.79 18.75
N ARG A 16 -8.22 -3.62 18.06
CA ARG A 16 -7.85 -2.37 17.36
C ARG A 16 -8.85 -1.94 16.30
N SER A 17 -9.60 -2.89 15.73
CA SER A 17 -10.75 -2.65 14.85
C SER A 17 -11.86 -1.83 15.52
N GLU A 18 -12.07 -1.98 16.82
CA GLU A 18 -13.00 -1.17 17.59
C GLU A 18 -12.45 0.23 17.90
N ARG A 19 -11.12 0.41 17.96
CA ARG A 19 -10.50 1.75 18.18
C ARG A 19 -10.54 2.66 16.97
N ILE A 20 -10.63 2.14 15.74
CA ILE A 20 -10.90 2.93 14.55
C ILE A 20 -12.35 3.45 14.59
N SER A 21 -13.26 2.71 15.26
CA SER A 21 -14.62 3.19 15.55
C SER A 21 -14.68 4.25 16.65
N ASP A 22 -13.64 4.35 17.51
CA ASP A 22 -13.62 5.32 18.62
C ASP A 22 -13.53 6.79 18.18
N TYR A 23 -12.92 7.06 17.01
CA TYR A 23 -12.98 8.42 16.45
C TYR A 23 -14.42 8.82 16.07
N ARG A 24 -15.29 7.84 15.82
CA ARG A 24 -16.73 8.06 15.57
C ARG A 24 -17.56 8.19 16.86
N ARG A 25 -17.04 7.81 18.03
CA ARG A 25 -17.79 7.81 19.31
C ARG A 25 -17.90 9.18 19.99
N HIS A 26 -17.16 10.18 19.52
CA HIS A 26 -17.25 11.54 20.07
C HIS A 26 -18.15 12.49 19.27
N THR A 27 -18.80 11.99 18.22
CA THR A 27 -19.85 12.72 17.52
C THR A 27 -21.20 12.19 18.01
N ASP A 28 -22.12 13.07 18.39
CA ASP A 28 -23.47 12.70 18.75
C ASP A 28 -24.09 11.82 17.66
N ASP A 29 -24.79 10.75 18.07
CA ASP A 29 -25.39 9.74 17.16
C ASP A 29 -26.30 10.39 16.09
N ALA A 30 -26.92 11.54 16.40
CA ALA A 30 -27.69 12.35 15.48
C ALA A 30 -26.83 12.99 14.36
N THR A 31 -25.60 13.41 14.69
CA THR A 31 -24.68 14.01 13.70
C THR A 31 -24.14 12.96 12.74
N LEU A 32 -23.93 11.74 13.20
CA LEU A 32 -23.49 10.60 12.36
C LEU A 32 -24.58 10.13 11.37
N ARG A 33 -25.85 10.46 11.61
CA ARG A 33 -26.98 10.15 10.72
C ARG A 33 -27.31 11.28 9.77
N SER A 34 -26.65 12.45 9.90
CA SER A 34 -26.88 13.57 9.01
C SER A 34 -26.13 13.40 7.70
N THR A 35 -26.74 13.84 6.62
CA THR A 35 -26.08 13.93 5.31
C THR A 35 -25.58 15.36 5.09
N VAL A 36 -24.54 15.49 4.26
CA VAL A 36 -23.96 16.78 3.87
C VAL A 36 -23.89 16.84 2.37
N ARG A 37 -24.29 17.98 1.81
CA ARG A 37 -24.17 18.23 0.37
C ARG A 37 -22.76 18.71 0.04
N ALA A 38 -22.22 18.21 -1.06
CA ALA A 38 -20.98 18.68 -1.64
C ALA A 38 -21.09 18.73 -3.15
N THR A 39 -20.26 19.53 -3.79
CA THR A 39 -20.14 19.57 -5.24
C THR A 39 -18.72 19.12 -5.62
N ILE A 40 -18.60 18.14 -6.50
CA ILE A 40 -17.30 17.66 -6.99
C ILE A 40 -17.27 17.84 -8.51
N ASP A 41 -16.39 18.71 -9.00
CA ASP A 41 -16.27 19.07 -10.43
C ASP A 41 -17.61 19.46 -11.08
N GLY A 42 -18.50 20.14 -10.31
CA GLY A 42 -19.83 20.57 -10.74
C GLY A 42 -20.94 19.52 -10.59
N ILE A 43 -20.65 18.33 -10.08
CA ILE A 43 -21.62 17.28 -9.79
C ILE A 43 -22.02 17.37 -8.33
N GLU A 44 -23.31 17.60 -8.07
CA GLU A 44 -23.85 17.59 -6.69
C GLU A 44 -23.96 16.17 -6.15
N ILE A 45 -23.54 15.98 -4.90
CA ILE A 45 -23.63 14.71 -4.16
C ILE A 45 -24.07 14.98 -2.73
N GLU A 46 -24.83 14.07 -2.17
CA GLU A 46 -25.21 14.05 -0.76
C GLU A 46 -24.61 12.82 -0.09
N VAL A 47 -23.72 13.02 0.87
CA VAL A 47 -22.94 11.96 1.53
C VAL A 47 -23.14 11.99 3.04
N PRO A 48 -22.97 10.88 3.75
CA PRO A 48 -22.93 10.86 5.21
C PRO A 48 -21.90 11.83 5.76
N PHE A 49 -22.22 12.50 6.89
CA PHE A 49 -21.28 13.39 7.57
C PHE A 49 -19.95 12.69 7.87
N GLY A 50 -18.84 13.31 7.50
CA GLY A 50 -17.50 12.76 7.71
C GLY A 50 -17.01 11.80 6.62
N THR A 51 -17.79 11.56 5.55
CA THR A 51 -17.29 10.85 4.36
C THR A 51 -16.08 11.59 3.78
N THR A 52 -15.02 10.87 3.40
CA THR A 52 -13.84 11.51 2.80
C THR A 52 -14.16 12.01 1.38
N ILE A 53 -13.47 13.07 0.96
CA ILE A 53 -13.60 13.57 -0.43
C ILE A 53 -13.28 12.45 -1.44
N LEU A 54 -12.29 11.60 -1.13
CA LEU A 54 -11.92 10.50 -2.02
C LEU A 54 -13.06 9.49 -2.19
N ASP A 55 -13.71 9.11 -1.10
CA ASP A 55 -14.81 8.15 -1.13
C ASP A 55 -16.04 8.75 -1.83
N ALA A 56 -16.38 10.01 -1.53
CA ALA A 56 -17.43 10.74 -2.21
C ALA A 56 -17.20 10.85 -3.74
N ALA A 57 -15.96 11.11 -4.16
CA ALA A 57 -15.58 11.17 -5.57
C ALA A 57 -15.75 9.81 -6.26
N ARG A 58 -15.41 8.72 -5.59
CA ARG A 58 -15.59 7.35 -6.10
C ARG A 58 -17.08 7.00 -6.34
N GLU A 59 -17.96 7.43 -5.43
CA GLU A 59 -19.41 7.19 -5.57
C GLU A 59 -20.01 7.77 -6.85
N ILE A 60 -19.46 8.88 -7.33
CA ILE A 60 -19.89 9.53 -8.59
C ILE A 60 -18.97 9.19 -9.78
N GLY A 61 -18.07 8.21 -9.65
CA GLY A 61 -17.19 7.77 -10.73
C GLY A 61 -16.02 8.70 -11.03
N VAL A 62 -15.72 9.71 -10.18
CA VAL A 62 -14.57 10.59 -10.33
C VAL A 62 -13.33 9.92 -9.76
N THR A 63 -12.31 9.70 -10.61
CA THR A 63 -11.07 9.06 -10.21
C THR A 63 -10.05 10.07 -9.73
N ILE A 64 -9.65 9.95 -8.46
CA ILE A 64 -8.55 10.72 -7.87
C ILE A 64 -7.37 9.76 -7.64
N PRO A 65 -6.15 10.06 -8.16
CA PRO A 65 -5.01 9.16 -8.02
C PRO A 65 -4.56 9.04 -6.55
N THR A 66 -4.12 7.85 -6.16
CA THR A 66 -3.61 7.55 -4.82
C THR A 66 -2.38 6.65 -4.91
N LEU A 67 -1.49 6.69 -3.89
CA LEU A 67 -0.37 5.76 -3.73
C LEU A 67 -0.29 5.18 -2.32
N CYS A 68 -0.68 5.93 -1.29
CA CYS A 68 -0.69 5.42 0.08
C CYS A 68 -2.05 4.89 0.52
N GLN A 69 -3.13 5.32 -0.13
CA GLN A 69 -4.48 4.81 0.16
C GLN A 69 -4.65 3.41 -0.43
N HIS A 70 -5.33 2.56 0.34
CA HIS A 70 -5.76 1.22 -0.07
C HIS A 70 -7.01 0.85 0.74
N ASP A 71 -7.99 0.21 0.11
CA ASP A 71 -9.32 0.02 0.72
C ASP A 71 -9.29 -0.85 1.98
N ASN A 72 -8.36 -1.80 2.05
CA ASN A 72 -8.19 -2.68 3.20
C ASN A 72 -7.27 -2.11 4.31
N LEU A 73 -6.79 -0.87 4.18
CA LEU A 73 -5.85 -0.27 5.11
C LEU A 73 -6.40 1.03 5.69
N CYS A 74 -6.06 1.35 6.92
CA CYS A 74 -6.38 2.63 7.53
C CYS A 74 -5.77 3.80 6.73
N ILE A 75 -6.35 5.00 6.86
CA ILE A 75 -5.89 6.20 6.16
C ILE A 75 -4.50 6.61 6.66
N ALA A 76 -3.57 6.86 5.74
CA ALA A 76 -2.21 7.35 6.07
C ALA A 76 -1.98 8.81 5.71
N GLY A 77 -2.53 9.29 4.59
CA GLY A 77 -2.41 10.69 4.15
C GLY A 77 -0.98 11.15 3.80
N VAL A 78 -0.03 10.23 3.59
CA VAL A 78 1.41 10.55 3.52
C VAL A 78 1.93 10.87 2.12
N CYS A 79 1.41 10.24 1.08
CA CYS A 79 1.94 10.41 -0.28
C CYS A 79 1.54 11.73 -0.94
N ARG A 80 0.44 12.32 -0.53
CA ARG A 80 -0.10 13.61 -1.01
C ARG A 80 -0.48 13.64 -2.51
N ILE A 81 -0.49 12.52 -3.20
CA ILE A 81 -0.83 12.49 -4.63
C ILE A 81 -2.33 12.75 -4.87
N CYS A 82 -3.17 12.48 -3.89
CA CYS A 82 -4.63 12.66 -3.95
C CYS A 82 -5.09 14.10 -3.67
N VAL A 83 -4.22 15.10 -3.83
CA VAL A 83 -4.57 16.50 -3.54
C VAL A 83 -5.67 17.04 -4.45
N VAL A 84 -6.57 17.83 -3.85
CA VAL A 84 -7.70 18.51 -4.49
C VAL A 84 -7.78 19.96 -4.02
N GLU A 85 -8.49 20.81 -4.75
CA GLU A 85 -8.88 22.15 -4.29
C GLU A 85 -10.26 22.11 -3.64
N VAL A 86 -10.38 22.79 -2.52
CA VAL A 86 -11.64 23.03 -1.82
C VAL A 86 -11.90 24.53 -1.88
N ASP A 87 -13.08 24.94 -2.33
CA ASP A 87 -13.40 26.36 -2.50
C ASP A 87 -13.32 27.11 -1.16
N GLY A 88 -12.80 28.32 -1.19
CA GLY A 88 -12.49 29.11 0.00
C GLY A 88 -11.23 28.72 0.77
N GLU A 89 -10.56 27.62 0.40
CA GLU A 89 -9.30 27.19 1.04
C GLU A 89 -8.09 27.63 0.21
N ARG A 90 -7.03 28.09 0.87
CA ARG A 90 -5.80 28.56 0.18
C ARG A 90 -4.88 27.44 -0.28
N THR A 91 -4.96 26.28 0.39
CA THR A 91 -4.05 25.15 0.19
C THR A 91 -4.76 24.00 -0.49
N LEU A 92 -3.97 23.10 -1.11
CA LEU A 92 -4.48 21.82 -1.60
C LEU A 92 -4.63 20.83 -0.42
N HIS A 93 -5.72 20.07 -0.43
CA HIS A 93 -6.04 19.09 0.62
C HIS A 93 -5.94 17.66 0.09
N ALA A 94 -5.47 16.73 0.94
CA ALA A 94 -5.45 15.32 0.62
C ALA A 94 -6.85 14.73 0.73
N SER A 95 -7.47 14.40 -0.39
CA SER A 95 -8.86 13.90 -0.47
C SER A 95 -9.09 12.63 0.36
N CYS A 96 -8.08 11.76 0.50
CA CYS A 96 -8.18 10.53 1.26
C CYS A 96 -8.35 10.72 2.78
N SER A 97 -8.02 11.91 3.31
CA SER A 97 -8.07 12.21 4.74
C SER A 97 -8.88 13.46 5.10
N TYR A 98 -9.50 14.11 4.11
CA TYR A 98 -10.32 15.30 4.34
C TYR A 98 -11.80 14.89 4.44
N PRO A 99 -12.42 14.98 5.63
CA PRO A 99 -13.83 14.62 5.82
C PRO A 99 -14.74 15.78 5.37
N ILE A 100 -15.83 15.45 4.71
CA ILE A 100 -16.90 16.38 4.34
C ILE A 100 -17.81 16.55 5.56
N THR A 101 -17.68 17.73 6.25
CA THR A 101 -18.44 18.05 7.46
C THR A 101 -19.35 19.29 7.30
N ARG A 102 -19.26 19.95 6.15
CA ARG A 102 -20.05 21.12 5.78
C ARG A 102 -20.24 21.14 4.26
N PRO A 103 -21.19 21.88 3.73
CA PRO A 103 -21.28 22.09 2.28
C PRO A 103 -19.99 22.70 1.73
N ILE A 104 -19.41 22.02 0.72
CA ILE A 104 -18.15 22.44 0.07
C ILE A 104 -18.20 22.17 -1.42
N ASP A 105 -17.46 22.99 -2.18
CA ASP A 105 -17.20 22.81 -3.60
C ASP A 105 -15.75 22.33 -3.80
N ILE A 106 -15.60 21.26 -4.57
CA ILE A 106 -14.33 20.54 -4.71
C ILE A 106 -13.99 20.46 -6.20
N ARG A 107 -12.75 20.77 -6.52
CA ARG A 107 -12.19 20.59 -7.87
C ARG A 107 -11.07 19.59 -7.84
N THR A 108 -11.12 18.62 -8.77
CA THR A 108 -10.15 17.52 -8.82
C THR A 108 -9.14 17.62 -9.95
N HIS A 109 -9.36 18.51 -10.94
CA HIS A 109 -8.62 18.57 -12.22
C HIS A 109 -8.16 19.97 -12.64
N THR A 110 -7.83 20.87 -11.70
CA THR A 110 -7.29 22.19 -12.08
C THR A 110 -5.82 22.11 -12.53
N GLN A 111 -5.35 23.17 -13.20
CA GLN A 111 -3.93 23.29 -13.57
C GLN A 111 -3.02 23.20 -12.33
N LYS A 112 -3.40 23.87 -11.24
CA LYS A 112 -2.67 23.86 -9.97
C LYS A 112 -2.56 22.44 -9.38
N ILE A 113 -3.65 21.67 -9.41
CA ILE A 113 -3.67 20.26 -8.96
C ILE A 113 -2.74 19.41 -9.83
N ARG A 114 -2.85 19.51 -11.17
CA ARG A 114 -2.00 18.74 -12.09
C ARG A 114 -0.52 19.04 -11.87
N GLN A 115 -0.16 20.30 -11.71
CA GLN A 115 1.22 20.70 -11.43
C GLN A 115 1.71 20.18 -10.09
N ALA A 116 0.90 20.27 -9.03
CA ALA A 116 1.25 19.75 -7.70
C ALA A 116 1.48 18.24 -7.73
N ARG A 117 0.59 17.47 -8.36
CA ARG A 117 0.74 16.02 -8.50
C ARG A 117 1.97 15.65 -9.32
N ARG A 118 2.22 16.36 -10.43
CA ARG A 118 3.43 16.16 -11.24
C ARG A 118 4.70 16.40 -10.41
N HIS A 119 4.78 17.49 -9.65
CA HIS A 119 5.93 17.77 -8.79
C HIS A 119 6.14 16.70 -7.71
N ILE A 120 5.05 16.20 -7.10
CA ILE A 120 5.12 15.11 -6.11
C ILE A 120 5.69 13.85 -6.74
N LEU A 121 5.24 13.48 -7.94
CA LEU A 121 5.74 12.30 -8.66
C LEU A 121 7.20 12.49 -9.08
N GLU A 122 7.58 13.66 -9.59
CA GLU A 122 8.97 13.99 -9.95
C GLU A 122 9.90 13.88 -8.74
N LEU A 123 9.46 14.32 -7.54
CA LEU A 123 10.21 14.17 -6.29
C LEU A 123 10.31 12.70 -5.84
N MET A 124 9.25 11.91 -5.99
CA MET A 124 9.31 10.48 -5.67
C MET A 124 10.25 9.75 -6.61
N LEU A 125 10.24 10.07 -7.90
CA LEU A 125 11.12 9.47 -8.90
C LEU A 125 12.58 9.89 -8.72
N SER A 126 12.87 11.10 -8.23
CA SER A 126 14.25 11.54 -7.99
C SER A 126 14.96 10.73 -6.90
N GLU A 127 14.21 10.16 -5.96
CA GLU A 127 14.74 9.29 -4.89
C GLU A 127 14.62 7.79 -5.19
N HIS A 128 13.92 7.41 -6.25
CA HIS A 128 13.66 6.02 -6.62
C HIS A 128 14.81 5.49 -7.50
N VAL A 129 15.51 4.45 -7.06
CA VAL A 129 16.67 3.89 -7.76
C VAL A 129 16.30 2.70 -8.64
N GLY A 130 17.02 2.57 -9.74
CA GLY A 130 16.93 1.46 -10.68
C GLY A 130 16.05 1.73 -11.89
N GLU A 131 16.20 0.88 -12.88
CA GLU A 131 15.55 1.00 -14.18
C GLU A 131 14.22 0.22 -14.21
N CYS A 132 13.17 0.88 -14.68
CA CYS A 132 11.83 0.27 -14.72
C CYS A 132 11.77 -1.02 -15.52
N TYR A 133 12.48 -1.10 -16.66
CA TYR A 133 12.48 -2.28 -17.52
C TYR A 133 13.13 -3.51 -16.89
N ALA A 134 14.07 -3.32 -15.98
CA ALA A 134 14.73 -4.39 -15.22
C ALA A 134 14.07 -4.67 -13.86
N CYS A 135 12.98 -3.97 -13.54
CA CYS A 135 12.31 -4.10 -12.26
C CYS A 135 11.30 -5.26 -12.28
N CYS A 136 11.25 -6.05 -11.19
CA CYS A 136 10.27 -7.12 -11.00
C CYS A 136 8.80 -6.65 -11.04
N ARG A 137 8.54 -5.34 -10.90
CA ARG A 137 7.20 -4.72 -10.96
C ARG A 137 6.95 -3.98 -12.26
N ASN A 138 7.79 -4.14 -13.27
CA ASN A 138 7.57 -3.52 -14.57
C ASN A 138 6.16 -3.84 -15.09
N SER A 139 5.49 -2.84 -15.68
CA SER A 139 4.09 -2.90 -16.16
C SER A 139 3.00 -3.06 -15.07
N HIS A 140 3.37 -3.38 -13.82
CA HIS A 140 2.45 -3.54 -12.68
C HIS A 140 2.75 -2.58 -11.52
N CYS A 141 3.59 -1.57 -11.74
CA CYS A 141 4.00 -0.58 -10.75
C CYS A 141 3.05 0.62 -10.78
N GLU A 142 2.41 0.94 -9.64
CA GLU A 142 1.50 2.09 -9.54
C GLU A 142 2.24 3.43 -9.75
N LEU A 143 3.51 3.54 -9.30
CA LEU A 143 4.32 4.74 -9.52
C LEU A 143 4.66 4.91 -11.01
N GLN A 144 5.05 3.85 -11.71
CA GLN A 144 5.35 3.86 -13.15
C GLN A 144 4.12 4.28 -13.95
N LYS A 145 2.94 3.72 -13.62
CA LYS A 145 1.68 4.10 -14.26
C LYS A 145 1.38 5.59 -14.10
N LEU A 146 1.46 6.11 -12.88
CA LEU A 146 1.22 7.54 -12.63
C LEU A 146 2.25 8.43 -13.30
N ALA A 147 3.52 8.03 -13.34
CA ALA A 147 4.56 8.76 -14.07
C ALA A 147 4.20 8.88 -15.57
N SER A 148 3.74 7.80 -16.19
CA SER A 148 3.25 7.79 -17.57
C SER A 148 2.00 8.66 -17.74
N ASP A 149 1.00 8.54 -16.86
CA ASP A 149 -0.26 9.30 -16.92
C ASP A 149 -0.02 10.83 -16.82
N TYR A 150 1.03 11.25 -16.10
CA TYR A 150 1.41 12.64 -15.94
C TYR A 150 2.51 13.10 -16.94
N GLY A 151 2.89 12.27 -17.88
CA GLY A 151 3.88 12.58 -18.92
C GLY A 151 5.25 12.96 -18.35
N ILE A 152 5.73 12.21 -17.36
CA ILE A 152 7.04 12.41 -16.76
C ILE A 152 8.05 11.56 -17.54
N ASP A 153 8.88 12.20 -18.33
CA ASP A 153 9.84 11.62 -19.26
C ASP A 153 11.31 12.00 -18.94
N PHE A 154 11.51 12.85 -17.92
CA PHE A 154 12.85 13.25 -17.46
C PHE A 154 12.87 13.57 -15.96
N TYR A 155 14.05 13.53 -15.36
CA TYR A 155 14.27 13.80 -13.93
C TYR A 155 14.58 15.26 -13.67
N ARG A 156 13.54 16.09 -13.44
CA ARG A 156 13.67 17.52 -13.21
C ARG A 156 14.47 17.87 -11.95
N PHE A 157 14.34 17.09 -10.89
CA PHE A 157 15.03 17.31 -9.62
C PHE A 157 16.31 16.49 -9.47
N GLY A 158 16.84 15.96 -10.58
CA GLY A 158 17.91 14.97 -10.59
C GLY A 158 17.34 13.57 -10.37
N HIS A 159 18.22 12.60 -10.39
CA HIS A 159 17.89 11.19 -10.17
C HIS A 159 19.00 10.56 -9.35
N ARG A 160 18.66 9.95 -8.24
CA ARG A 160 19.59 9.22 -7.40
C ARG A 160 19.95 7.89 -8.10
N THR A 161 21.21 7.68 -8.39
CA THR A 161 21.73 6.45 -9.00
C THR A 161 22.43 5.55 -8.00
N GLU A 162 22.87 6.13 -6.87
CA GLU A 162 23.57 5.40 -5.83
C GLU A 162 22.58 4.71 -4.89
N GLU A 163 22.82 3.43 -4.62
CA GLU A 163 22.08 2.69 -3.60
C GLU A 163 22.43 3.24 -2.22
N ARG A 164 21.40 3.53 -1.42
CA ARG A 164 21.54 4.02 -0.03
C ARG A 164 21.27 2.91 0.97
N PHE A 165 20.42 1.98 0.60
CA PHE A 165 20.00 0.90 1.46
C PHE A 165 20.39 -0.45 0.86
N SER A 166 20.93 -1.34 1.68
CA SER A 166 21.24 -2.69 1.22
C SER A 166 19.97 -3.46 0.88
N ARG A 167 19.99 -4.17 -0.23
CA ARG A 167 18.97 -5.14 -0.57
C ARG A 167 19.06 -6.33 0.38
N ASP A 168 17.91 -6.73 0.94
CA ASP A 168 17.81 -7.86 1.87
C ASP A 168 16.98 -8.97 1.21
N ASP A 169 17.62 -10.05 0.86
CA ASP A 169 17.07 -11.28 0.28
C ASP A 169 17.21 -12.49 1.21
N SER A 170 17.48 -12.24 2.48
CA SER A 170 17.70 -13.27 3.50
C SER A 170 16.45 -14.08 3.85
N SER A 171 15.25 -13.56 3.57
CA SER A 171 14.00 -14.29 3.75
C SER A 171 13.86 -15.45 2.74
N PRO A 172 13.23 -16.57 3.13
CA PRO A 172 12.95 -17.66 2.20
C PRO A 172 11.93 -17.31 1.11
N SER A 173 11.12 -16.26 1.28
CA SER A 173 9.97 -15.99 0.41
C SER A 173 9.88 -14.58 -0.15
N LEU A 174 10.57 -13.60 0.43
CA LEU A 174 10.47 -12.21 0.01
C LEU A 174 11.83 -11.51 -0.05
N VAL A 175 11.90 -10.50 -0.88
CA VAL A 175 13.04 -9.59 -1.02
C VAL A 175 12.60 -8.19 -0.62
N ARG A 176 13.47 -7.48 0.11
CA ARG A 176 13.30 -6.10 0.53
C ARG A 176 14.36 -5.22 -0.13
N ASP A 177 13.92 -4.29 -0.97
CA ASP A 177 14.74 -3.33 -1.71
C ASP A 177 14.24 -1.91 -1.42
N MET A 178 14.77 -1.28 -0.39
CA MET A 178 14.26 -0.01 0.10
C MET A 178 14.64 1.20 -0.78
N ASP A 179 15.57 1.06 -1.70
CA ASP A 179 15.88 2.08 -2.68
C ASP A 179 14.75 2.27 -3.71
N LYS A 180 13.83 1.31 -3.81
CA LYS A 180 12.57 1.40 -4.57
C LYS A 180 11.37 1.82 -3.74
N CYS A 181 11.58 2.18 -2.47
CA CYS A 181 10.49 2.51 -1.56
C CYS A 181 10.08 3.99 -1.69
N ILE A 182 8.78 4.24 -1.85
CA ILE A 182 8.18 5.58 -1.89
C ILE A 182 7.58 6.01 -0.53
N LEU A 183 7.90 5.33 0.54
CA LEU A 183 7.45 5.61 1.90
C LEU A 183 5.91 5.71 2.07
N CYS A 184 5.16 4.97 1.26
CA CYS A 184 3.68 4.96 1.31
C CYS A 184 3.11 4.30 2.58
N ARG A 185 3.92 3.55 3.31
CA ARG A 185 3.58 2.85 4.57
C ARG A 185 2.47 1.80 4.44
N ARG A 186 2.12 1.34 3.23
CA ARG A 186 1.12 0.27 3.06
C ARG A 186 1.59 -1.03 3.72
N CYS A 187 2.85 -1.43 3.52
CA CYS A 187 3.43 -2.65 4.13
C CYS A 187 3.45 -2.60 5.65
N VAL A 188 3.74 -1.43 6.24
CA VAL A 188 3.73 -1.23 7.70
C VAL A 188 2.32 -1.45 8.24
N ARG A 189 1.31 -0.80 7.65
CA ARG A 189 -0.08 -0.93 8.06
C ARG A 189 -0.63 -2.35 7.81
N ALA A 190 -0.32 -2.95 6.65
CA ALA A 190 -0.70 -4.32 6.39
C ALA A 190 -0.12 -5.29 7.43
N CYS A 191 1.13 -5.10 7.85
CA CYS A 191 1.77 -5.94 8.84
C CYS A 191 1.26 -5.70 10.26
N ILE A 192 0.93 -4.44 10.62
CA ILE A 192 0.47 -4.09 11.97
C ILE A 192 -1.05 -4.24 12.08
N ASP A 193 -1.81 -3.69 11.13
CA ASP A 193 -3.26 -3.55 11.29
C ASP A 193 -4.04 -4.78 10.79
N LEU A 194 -3.54 -5.48 9.73
CA LEU A 194 -4.19 -6.68 9.19
C LEU A 194 -3.61 -7.98 9.76
N GLN A 195 -2.28 -8.06 9.89
CA GLN A 195 -1.62 -9.30 10.30
C GLN A 195 -1.25 -9.33 11.80
N GLU A 196 -1.30 -8.17 12.47
CA GLU A 196 -0.97 -8.00 13.91
C GLU A 196 0.44 -8.50 14.30
N VAL A 197 1.36 -8.61 13.32
CA VAL A 197 2.73 -9.07 13.53
C VAL A 197 3.71 -7.94 13.81
N GLY A 198 3.65 -6.85 13.04
CA GLY A 198 4.46 -5.65 13.29
C GLY A 198 5.95 -5.77 12.96
N VAL A 199 6.29 -6.46 11.85
CA VAL A 199 7.70 -6.61 11.41
C VAL A 199 8.31 -5.29 10.97
N TYR A 200 7.53 -4.45 10.27
CA TYR A 200 8.01 -3.21 9.67
C TYR A 200 7.60 -1.98 10.47
N HIS A 201 8.56 -1.06 10.60
CA HIS A 201 8.36 0.27 11.16
C HIS A 201 9.05 1.33 10.32
N ILE A 202 8.77 2.60 10.60
CA ILE A 202 9.47 3.74 10.00
C ILE A 202 10.65 4.09 10.92
N PHE A 203 11.82 4.15 10.33
CA PHE A 203 13.06 4.54 11.00
C PHE A 203 13.59 5.82 10.39
N ASP A 204 14.35 6.55 11.19
CA ASP A 204 15.01 7.81 10.86
C ASP A 204 14.09 8.92 10.33
N ARG A 205 14.66 9.95 9.78
CA ARG A 205 13.96 11.15 9.28
C ARG A 205 14.70 11.80 8.11
N GLY A 206 14.00 12.66 7.39
CA GLY A 206 14.56 13.32 6.21
C GLY A 206 14.91 12.31 5.13
N LYS A 207 16.04 12.48 4.48
CA LYS A 207 16.51 11.62 3.40
C LYS A 207 16.89 10.20 3.83
N GLU A 208 17.14 9.99 5.12
CA GLU A 208 17.47 8.68 5.69
C GLU A 208 16.22 7.91 6.13
N THR A 209 15.03 8.49 5.97
CA THR A 209 13.77 7.81 6.33
C THR A 209 13.62 6.54 5.52
N ARG A 210 13.39 5.42 6.21
CA ARG A 210 13.16 4.11 5.57
C ARG A 210 12.16 3.26 6.32
N VAL A 211 11.59 2.31 5.62
CA VAL A 211 10.84 1.21 6.22
C VAL A 211 11.83 0.09 6.52
N SER A 212 11.91 -0.34 7.76
CA SER A 212 12.82 -1.40 8.15
C SER A 212 12.28 -2.30 9.25
N THR A 213 13.00 -3.36 9.53
CA THR A 213 12.85 -4.25 10.68
C THR A 213 13.46 -3.63 11.92
N PHE A 214 13.18 -4.15 13.10
CA PHE A 214 13.78 -3.69 14.35
C PHE A 214 15.32 -3.73 14.27
N MET A 215 15.97 -2.60 14.53
CA MET A 215 17.43 -2.42 14.46
C MET A 215 18.07 -2.81 13.11
N ASP A 216 17.31 -2.65 12.01
CA ASP A 216 17.75 -3.05 10.65
C ASP A 216 18.19 -4.53 10.52
N ARG A 217 17.67 -5.41 11.37
CA ARG A 217 17.96 -6.83 11.27
C ARG A 217 17.50 -7.41 9.94
N PRO A 218 18.23 -8.38 9.40
CA PRO A 218 17.82 -9.06 8.18
C PRO A 218 16.46 -9.77 8.38
N MET A 219 15.74 -9.97 7.28
CA MET A 219 14.38 -10.54 7.33
C MET A 219 14.32 -11.93 7.97
N TRP A 220 15.37 -12.73 7.84
CA TRP A 220 15.42 -14.07 8.43
C TRP A 220 15.50 -14.06 9.99
N GLU A 221 15.95 -12.95 10.58
CA GLU A 221 15.96 -12.75 12.04
C GLU A 221 14.68 -12.08 12.56
N ALA A 222 13.87 -11.54 11.67
CA ALA A 222 12.63 -10.87 12.04
C ALA A 222 11.53 -11.89 12.39
N ILE A 223 10.54 -11.46 13.18
CA ILE A 223 9.37 -12.27 13.54
C ILE A 223 8.38 -12.47 12.37
N CYS A 224 8.89 -12.47 11.14
CA CYS A 224 8.10 -12.54 9.91
C CYS A 224 7.46 -13.94 9.78
N ILE A 225 6.15 -13.98 9.52
CA ILE A 225 5.39 -15.21 9.28
C ILE A 225 5.29 -15.56 7.79
N ASN A 226 5.99 -14.84 6.91
CA ASN A 226 6.02 -15.04 5.47
C ASN A 226 4.65 -15.04 4.77
N CYS A 227 3.67 -14.27 5.29
CA CYS A 227 2.30 -14.23 4.76
C CYS A 227 2.15 -13.49 3.42
N GLY A 228 3.17 -12.75 2.94
CA GLY A 228 3.16 -12.03 1.67
C GLY A 228 2.29 -10.76 1.60
N GLN A 229 1.54 -10.40 2.65
CA GLN A 229 0.63 -9.25 2.60
C GLN A 229 1.35 -7.92 2.32
N CYS A 230 2.56 -7.75 2.81
CA CYS A 230 3.38 -6.57 2.52
C CYS A 230 3.74 -6.46 1.02
N ILE A 231 3.92 -7.58 0.32
CA ILE A 231 4.17 -7.64 -1.13
C ILE A 231 2.91 -7.23 -1.89
N ASN A 232 1.75 -7.80 -1.53
CA ASN A 232 0.48 -7.52 -2.20
C ASN A 232 0.07 -6.04 -2.11
N HIS A 233 0.41 -5.38 -1.00
CA HIS A 233 0.09 -3.97 -0.78
C HIS A 233 1.18 -3.01 -1.28
N CYS A 234 2.38 -3.50 -1.67
CA CYS A 234 3.45 -2.63 -2.13
C CYS A 234 3.15 -2.08 -3.54
N PRO A 235 3.08 -0.74 -3.72
CA PRO A 235 2.77 -0.15 -5.02
C PRO A 235 3.96 -0.13 -5.97
N THR A 236 5.17 -0.46 -5.48
CA THR A 236 6.43 -0.46 -6.24
C THR A 236 7.17 -1.79 -6.09
N GLY A 237 8.39 -1.89 -6.61
CA GLY A 237 9.26 -3.06 -6.47
C GLY A 237 10.03 -3.15 -5.15
N ALA A 238 9.70 -2.31 -4.16
CA ALA A 238 10.41 -2.29 -2.87
C ALA A 238 10.25 -3.58 -2.05
N LEU A 239 9.11 -4.24 -2.18
CA LEU A 239 8.86 -5.57 -1.60
C LEU A 239 8.29 -6.46 -2.71
N HIS A 240 8.94 -7.58 -2.93
CA HIS A 240 8.53 -8.55 -3.96
C HIS A 240 8.83 -9.98 -3.51
N SER A 241 8.25 -10.95 -4.19
CA SER A 241 8.52 -12.37 -3.98
C SER A 241 9.96 -12.68 -4.38
N LYS A 242 10.59 -13.60 -3.65
CA LYS A 242 11.89 -14.15 -4.05
C LYS A 242 11.67 -15.02 -5.28
N ASP A 243 12.40 -14.73 -6.35
CA ASP A 243 12.41 -15.56 -7.54
C ASP A 243 13.38 -16.72 -7.32
N MET A 244 12.88 -17.93 -7.46
CA MET A 244 13.63 -19.18 -7.33
C MET A 244 13.58 -19.99 -8.63
N SER A 245 13.24 -19.37 -9.75
CA SER A 245 13.08 -20.06 -11.04
C SER A 245 14.38 -20.72 -11.49
N ASP A 246 15.51 -20.02 -11.35
CA ASP A 246 16.82 -20.55 -11.74
C ASP A 246 17.21 -21.77 -10.89
N ASP A 247 16.99 -21.70 -9.57
CA ASP A 247 17.25 -22.82 -8.65
C ASP A 247 16.43 -24.08 -9.02
N ILE A 248 15.21 -23.88 -9.52
CA ILE A 248 14.31 -24.95 -9.95
C ILE A 248 14.80 -25.53 -11.29
N TRP A 249 15.20 -24.68 -12.25
CA TRP A 249 15.76 -25.12 -13.51
C TRP A 249 17.04 -25.90 -13.33
N ASP A 250 17.96 -25.42 -12.50
CA ASP A 250 19.19 -26.13 -12.13
C ASP A 250 18.89 -27.49 -11.49
N ALA A 251 17.83 -27.57 -10.67
CA ALA A 251 17.42 -28.84 -10.08
C ALA A 251 16.81 -29.82 -11.09
N ILE A 252 16.08 -29.31 -12.09
CA ILE A 252 15.51 -30.14 -13.19
C ILE A 252 16.62 -30.70 -14.10
N ASP A 253 17.65 -29.88 -14.36
CA ASP A 253 18.77 -30.27 -15.23
C ASP A 253 19.78 -31.20 -14.52
N ASP A 254 19.73 -31.32 -13.21
CA ASP A 254 20.60 -32.18 -12.40
C ASP A 254 20.13 -33.65 -12.49
N PRO A 255 20.89 -34.57 -13.16
CA PRO A 255 20.46 -35.95 -13.34
C PRO A 255 20.38 -36.76 -12.05
N VAL A 256 20.91 -36.29 -10.94
CA VAL A 256 20.87 -36.95 -9.61
C VAL A 256 19.63 -36.53 -8.81
N LYS A 257 19.02 -35.40 -9.14
CA LYS A 257 17.85 -34.86 -8.41
C LYS A 257 16.55 -35.35 -9.03
N HIS A 258 15.60 -35.68 -8.16
CA HIS A 258 14.21 -35.94 -8.54
C HIS A 258 13.33 -34.79 -8.08
N VAL A 259 12.86 -33.98 -9.04
CA VAL A 259 12.03 -32.79 -8.73
C VAL A 259 10.57 -33.18 -8.62
N VAL A 260 9.94 -32.85 -7.51
CA VAL A 260 8.52 -33.09 -7.22
C VAL A 260 7.82 -31.76 -6.96
N ILE A 261 6.70 -31.54 -7.63
CA ILE A 261 5.87 -30.35 -7.47
C ILE A 261 4.60 -30.71 -6.71
N GLN A 262 4.31 -29.97 -5.65
CA GLN A 262 3.06 -30.07 -4.91
C GLN A 262 2.34 -28.72 -4.89
N THR A 263 1.10 -28.71 -5.34
CA THR A 263 0.25 -27.50 -5.29
C THR A 263 -0.64 -27.54 -4.05
N ALA A 264 -0.69 -26.41 -3.31
CA ALA A 264 -1.63 -26.25 -2.21
C ALA A 264 -3.09 -26.24 -2.71
N PRO A 265 -4.08 -26.56 -1.86
CA PRO A 265 -5.50 -26.59 -2.28
C PRO A 265 -6.02 -25.25 -2.79
N ALA A 266 -5.65 -24.12 -2.15
CA ALA A 266 -6.13 -22.81 -2.50
C ALA A 266 -5.72 -22.36 -3.93
N PRO A 267 -4.47 -22.48 -4.40
CA PRO A 267 -4.11 -22.20 -5.78
C PRO A 267 -4.92 -23.02 -6.79
N ARG A 268 -5.24 -24.28 -6.48
CA ARG A 268 -6.04 -25.14 -7.38
C ARG A 268 -7.47 -24.65 -7.59
N ALA A 269 -8.03 -23.91 -6.62
CA ALA A 269 -9.36 -23.32 -6.73
C ALA A 269 -9.33 -21.92 -7.34
N ALA A 270 -8.25 -21.13 -7.13
CA ALA A 270 -8.19 -19.73 -7.51
C ALA A 270 -7.48 -19.47 -8.85
N ILE A 271 -6.47 -20.26 -9.22
CA ILE A 271 -5.65 -19.97 -10.41
C ILE A 271 -6.46 -19.95 -11.72
N GLY A 272 -7.58 -20.68 -11.77
CA GLY A 272 -8.45 -20.70 -12.94
C GLY A 272 -9.01 -19.33 -13.32
N GLU A 273 -9.23 -18.45 -12.34
CA GLU A 273 -9.72 -17.09 -12.54
C GLU A 273 -8.72 -16.24 -13.35
N CYS A 274 -7.42 -16.45 -13.17
CA CYS A 274 -6.37 -15.78 -13.94
C CYS A 274 -6.40 -16.17 -15.44
N PHE A 275 -7.06 -17.27 -15.77
CA PHE A 275 -7.23 -17.77 -17.14
C PHE A 275 -8.68 -17.62 -17.64
N GLY A 276 -9.48 -16.76 -17.00
CA GLY A 276 -10.86 -16.47 -17.41
C GLY A 276 -11.89 -17.57 -17.14
N LEU A 277 -11.59 -18.50 -16.22
CA LEU A 277 -12.56 -19.49 -15.77
C LEU A 277 -13.44 -18.91 -14.67
N GLU A 278 -14.64 -19.47 -14.53
CA GLU A 278 -15.58 -19.11 -13.44
C GLU A 278 -14.91 -19.30 -12.07
N PRO A 279 -15.12 -18.36 -11.11
CA PRO A 279 -14.59 -18.45 -9.76
C PRO A 279 -14.90 -19.79 -9.09
N GLY A 280 -13.88 -20.39 -8.47
CA GLY A 280 -14.01 -21.68 -7.81
C GLY A 280 -13.98 -22.92 -8.73
N THR A 281 -13.75 -22.76 -10.03
CA THR A 281 -13.61 -23.89 -10.96
C THR A 281 -12.37 -24.72 -10.63
N PRO A 282 -12.48 -26.03 -10.31
CA PRO A 282 -11.33 -26.86 -10.01
C PRO A 282 -10.44 -27.08 -11.24
N VAL A 283 -9.16 -26.73 -11.15
CA VAL A 283 -8.20 -26.87 -12.27
C VAL A 283 -7.15 -27.94 -12.04
N THR A 284 -7.34 -28.83 -11.06
CA THR A 284 -6.36 -29.85 -10.65
C THR A 284 -5.87 -30.70 -11.83
N SER A 285 -6.77 -31.17 -12.71
CA SER A 285 -6.39 -31.97 -13.88
C SER A 285 -5.62 -31.18 -14.93
N ARG A 286 -5.92 -29.88 -15.08
CA ARG A 286 -5.22 -28.99 -16.03
C ARG A 286 -3.84 -28.56 -15.56
N LEU A 287 -3.61 -28.56 -14.23
CA LEU A 287 -2.30 -28.27 -13.64
C LEU A 287 -1.34 -29.47 -13.73
N ASN A 288 -1.87 -30.68 -13.88
CA ASN A 288 -1.08 -31.92 -13.92
C ASN A 288 -0.78 -32.39 -15.35
N THR A 289 -1.26 -31.70 -16.37
CA THR A 289 -0.98 -31.96 -17.79
C THR A 289 0.02 -30.98 -18.35
#